data_cf0be793908901cb0ebb11c13aed4f75
#
_entry.id   cf0be793908901cb0ebb11c13aed4f75
#
_cell.length_a   1.000
_cell.length_b   1.000
_cell.length_c   1.000
_cell.angle_alpha   90.00
_cell.angle_beta   90.00
_cell.angle_gamma   90.00
#
_symmetry.space_group_name_H-M   'P 1'
#
loop_
_entity.id
_entity.type
_entity.pdbx_description
1 polymer ?
#
loop_
_entity_poly.entity_id
_entity_poly.type
_entity_poly.pdbx_seq_one_letter_code
_entity_poly.pdbx_strand_id
1 'polypeptide(L)'
;MPNNIEHRLRQLIARKRAEAKAAREREAKRAEDAENRAAVAAIVSEKWDQDKRVVVEVAAYFEAKLSEFGVKLAPDFKPRDGHTTVGTGTIEVLGSDGRGRGITLTVHTHGAVEVSYETPPQKAVLLRRKEFQITTATRATYEAEILDFLEFAL
;
A
#
# COMPACT_ATOMS: atom_id res chain seq x y z
N MET A 1 7.49 38.80 -51.34
CA MET A 1 6.24 39.34 -50.79
C MET A 1 6.38 39.52 -49.31
N PRO A 2 6.52 40.74 -48.81
CA PRO A 2 6.77 40.97 -47.37
C PRO A 2 5.64 40.44 -46.49
N ASN A 3 4.40 40.50 -46.93
CA ASN A 3 3.24 40.09 -46.13
C ASN A 3 3.22 38.57 -45.78
N ASN A 4 3.84 37.74 -46.58
CA ASN A 4 3.86 36.31 -46.32
C ASN A 4 4.84 35.94 -45.19
N ILE A 5 5.98 36.66 -45.12
CA ILE A 5 6.97 36.42 -44.07
C ILE A 5 6.42 36.87 -42.71
N GLU A 6 5.80 38.06 -42.65
CA GLU A 6 5.19 38.52 -41.42
C GLU A 6 4.05 37.64 -40.94
N HIS A 7 3.22 37.16 -41.86
CA HIS A 7 2.14 36.26 -41.54
C HIS A 7 2.66 34.93 -40.98
N ARG A 8 3.66 34.36 -41.62
CA ARG A 8 4.33 33.14 -41.13
C ARG A 8 5.01 33.33 -39.78
N LEU A 9 5.62 34.46 -39.55
CA LEU A 9 6.25 34.80 -38.29
C LEU A 9 5.20 34.93 -37.16
N ARG A 10 4.09 35.57 -37.44
CA ARG A 10 2.97 35.67 -36.48
C ARG A 10 2.41 34.33 -36.12
N GLN A 11 2.26 33.41 -37.09
CA GLN A 11 1.82 32.06 -36.87
C GLN A 11 2.83 31.27 -36.02
N LEU A 12 4.11 31.45 -36.28
CA LEU A 12 5.16 30.80 -35.50
C LEU A 12 5.15 31.28 -34.05
N ILE A 13 5.03 32.61 -33.84
CA ILE A 13 4.97 33.18 -32.49
C ILE A 13 3.73 32.68 -31.74
N ALA A 14 2.56 32.67 -32.40
CA ALA A 14 1.34 32.15 -31.82
C ALA A 14 1.47 30.68 -31.40
N ARG A 15 2.07 29.84 -32.27
CA ARG A 15 2.35 28.44 -31.96
C ARG A 15 3.29 28.29 -30.78
N LYS A 16 4.37 29.06 -30.72
CA LYS A 16 5.32 29.04 -29.63
C LYS A 16 4.72 29.49 -28.29
N ARG A 17 3.85 30.49 -28.34
CA ARG A 17 3.12 30.93 -27.15
C ARG A 17 2.14 29.86 -26.66
N ALA A 18 1.43 29.19 -27.59
CA ALA A 18 0.53 28.10 -27.24
C ALA A 18 1.28 26.90 -26.64
N GLU A 19 2.44 26.53 -27.23
CA GLU A 19 3.31 25.47 -26.71
C GLU A 19 3.81 25.81 -25.28
N ALA A 20 4.25 27.04 -25.07
CA ALA A 20 4.73 27.49 -23.76
C ALA A 20 3.61 27.48 -22.71
N LYS A 21 2.42 27.91 -23.09
CA LYS A 21 1.23 27.87 -22.22
C LYS A 21 0.86 26.44 -21.86
N ALA A 22 0.82 25.54 -22.84
CA ALA A 22 0.52 24.12 -22.65
C ALA A 22 1.58 23.44 -21.73
N ALA A 23 2.86 23.80 -21.90
CA ALA A 23 3.94 23.30 -21.04
C ALA A 23 3.77 23.73 -19.60
N ARG A 24 3.43 25.00 -19.37
CA ARG A 24 3.16 25.53 -18.02
C ARG A 24 1.95 24.88 -17.37
N GLU A 25 0.89 24.68 -18.11
CA GLU A 25 -0.31 24.00 -17.62
C GLU A 25 -0.03 22.55 -17.23
N ARG A 26 0.75 21.84 -18.05
CA ARG A 26 1.18 20.45 -17.74
C ARG A 26 2.05 20.41 -16.50
N GLU A 27 2.98 21.33 -16.34
CA GLU A 27 3.85 21.41 -15.18
C GLU A 27 3.07 21.75 -13.92
N ALA A 28 2.14 22.69 -13.97
CA ALA A 28 1.26 23.03 -12.87
C ALA A 28 0.38 21.83 -12.45
N LYS A 29 -0.15 21.08 -13.42
CA LYS A 29 -0.93 19.88 -13.16
C LYS A 29 -0.08 18.78 -12.49
N ARG A 30 1.15 18.58 -12.96
CA ARG A 30 2.07 17.62 -12.35
C ARG A 30 2.40 17.98 -10.92
N ALA A 31 2.61 19.24 -10.62
CA ALA A 31 2.86 19.75 -9.27
C ALA A 31 1.65 19.51 -8.37
N GLU A 32 0.44 19.81 -8.85
CA GLU A 32 -0.80 19.57 -8.13
C GLU A 32 -1.01 18.06 -7.86
N ASP A 33 -0.82 17.22 -8.87
CA ASP A 33 -0.96 15.78 -8.74
C ASP A 33 0.07 15.21 -7.74
N ALA A 34 1.30 15.73 -7.75
CA ALA A 34 2.33 15.32 -6.80
C ALA A 34 1.98 15.73 -5.37
N GLU A 35 1.45 16.94 -5.18
CA GLU A 35 0.98 17.44 -3.89
C GLU A 35 -0.19 16.60 -3.36
N ASN A 36 -1.15 16.27 -4.21
CA ASN A 36 -2.28 15.43 -3.86
C ASN A 36 -1.84 14.01 -3.46
N ARG A 37 -0.90 13.43 -4.20
CA ARG A 37 -0.33 12.11 -3.86
C ARG A 37 0.39 12.14 -2.51
N ALA A 38 1.15 13.19 -2.24
CA ALA A 38 1.84 13.35 -0.96
C ALA A 38 0.85 13.49 0.20
N ALA A 39 -0.24 14.24 0.01
CA ALA A 39 -1.30 14.39 1.00
C ALA A 39 -1.99 13.05 1.28
N VAL A 40 -2.33 12.27 0.26
CA VAL A 40 -2.90 10.93 0.42
C VAL A 40 -1.93 10.00 1.14
N ALA A 41 -0.66 9.99 0.75
CA ALA A 41 0.36 9.17 1.39
C ALA A 41 0.52 9.50 2.88
N ALA A 42 0.42 10.77 3.25
CA ALA A 42 0.48 11.19 4.66
C ALA A 42 -0.72 10.66 5.46
N ILE A 43 -1.92 10.73 4.91
CA ILE A 43 -3.15 10.18 5.53
C ILE A 43 -3.01 8.66 5.70
N VAL A 44 -2.55 7.97 4.67
CA VAL A 44 -2.34 6.52 4.70
C VAL A 44 -1.31 6.13 5.75
N SER A 45 -0.20 6.85 5.82
CA SER A 45 0.86 6.62 6.79
C SER A 45 0.37 6.77 8.24
N GLU A 46 -0.40 7.81 8.52
CA GLU A 46 -1.00 8.04 9.84
C GLU A 46 -1.99 6.93 10.20
N LYS A 47 -2.85 6.57 9.26
CA LYS A 47 -3.81 5.47 9.45
C LYS A 47 -3.10 4.14 9.71
N TRP A 48 -2.02 3.85 8.98
CA TRP A 48 -1.23 2.64 9.19
C TRP A 48 -0.56 2.62 10.56
N ASP A 49 -0.04 3.74 11.03
CA ASP A 49 0.53 3.83 12.38
C ASP A 49 -0.49 3.52 13.47
N GLN A 50 -1.74 3.91 13.28
CA GLN A 50 -2.84 3.54 14.16
C GLN A 50 -3.21 2.06 14.01
N ASP A 51 -3.33 1.58 12.79
CA ASP A 51 -3.78 0.23 12.47
C ASP A 51 -2.77 -0.85 12.87
N LYS A 52 -1.48 -0.53 12.93
CA LYS A 52 -0.46 -1.44 13.49
C LYS A 52 -0.84 -1.93 14.89
N ARG A 53 -1.34 -1.06 15.73
CA ARG A 53 -1.78 -1.40 17.09
C ARG A 53 -2.97 -2.35 17.04
N VAL A 54 -3.89 -2.11 16.15
CA VAL A 54 -5.06 -2.98 15.96
C VAL A 54 -4.62 -4.36 15.51
N VAL A 55 -3.69 -4.44 14.57
CA VAL A 55 -3.12 -5.72 14.10
C VAL A 55 -2.47 -6.50 15.24
N VAL A 56 -1.69 -5.84 16.09
CA VAL A 56 -1.07 -6.47 17.28
C VAL A 56 -2.14 -6.98 18.24
N GLU A 57 -3.16 -6.19 18.52
CA GLU A 57 -4.27 -6.58 19.39
C GLU A 57 -5.06 -7.76 18.84
N VAL A 58 -5.34 -7.77 17.56
CA VAL A 58 -6.04 -8.88 16.89
C VAL A 58 -5.19 -10.15 16.93
N ALA A 59 -3.89 -10.04 16.65
CA ALA A 59 -2.97 -11.18 16.76
C ALA A 59 -2.95 -11.74 18.18
N ALA A 60 -2.87 -10.87 19.19
CA ALA A 60 -2.90 -11.29 20.59
C ALA A 60 -4.22 -11.97 20.98
N TYR A 61 -5.34 -11.47 20.46
CA TYR A 61 -6.64 -12.07 20.68
C TYR A 61 -6.72 -13.50 20.14
N PHE A 62 -6.30 -13.71 18.89
CA PHE A 62 -6.28 -15.07 18.30
C PHE A 62 -5.27 -15.97 18.99
N GLU A 63 -4.09 -15.47 19.34
CA GLU A 63 -3.09 -16.25 20.07
C GLU A 63 -3.66 -16.74 21.39
N ALA A 64 -4.35 -15.91 22.16
CA ALA A 64 -4.98 -16.30 23.41
C ALA A 64 -6.04 -17.40 23.20
N LYS A 65 -6.84 -17.28 22.14
CA LYS A 65 -7.84 -18.31 21.81
C LYS A 65 -7.26 -19.64 21.34
N LEU A 66 -6.07 -19.60 20.75
CA LEU A 66 -5.38 -20.78 20.21
C LEU A 66 -4.27 -21.31 21.14
N SER A 67 -4.11 -20.71 22.32
CA SER A 67 -3.01 -21.05 23.24
C SER A 67 -3.00 -22.49 23.70
N GLU A 68 -4.16 -23.14 23.84
CA GLU A 68 -4.26 -24.56 24.20
C GLU A 68 -3.66 -25.50 23.13
N PHE A 69 -3.55 -25.03 21.89
CA PHE A 69 -2.93 -25.77 20.80
C PHE A 69 -1.45 -25.45 20.59
N GLY A 70 -0.87 -24.60 21.44
CA GLY A 70 0.54 -24.21 21.34
C GLY A 70 0.85 -23.25 20.19
N VAL A 71 -0.16 -22.59 19.65
CA VAL A 71 0.01 -21.62 18.57
C VAL A 71 0.47 -20.28 19.11
N LYS A 72 1.52 -19.73 18.51
CA LYS A 72 2.01 -18.37 18.78
C LYS A 72 1.99 -17.56 17.48
N LEU A 73 1.64 -16.30 17.60
CA LEU A 73 1.60 -15.35 16.49
C LEU A 73 2.62 -14.25 16.75
N ALA A 74 3.56 -14.09 15.83
CA ALA A 74 4.62 -13.10 15.95
C ALA A 74 4.43 -11.98 14.93
N PRO A 75 3.82 -10.85 15.33
CA PRO A 75 3.73 -9.69 14.46
C PRO A 75 5.07 -8.97 14.37
N ASP A 76 5.41 -8.52 13.15
CA ASP A 76 6.59 -7.72 12.87
C ASP A 76 6.25 -6.65 11.85
N PHE A 77 6.76 -5.46 12.04
CA PHE A 77 6.50 -4.33 11.15
C PHE A 77 7.81 -3.78 10.64
N LYS A 78 7.88 -3.59 9.32
CA LYS A 78 9.02 -2.98 8.66
C LYS A 78 8.66 -1.60 8.13
N PRO A 79 9.58 -0.64 8.25
CA PRO A 79 9.38 0.69 7.72
C PRO A 79 9.36 0.67 6.20
N ARG A 80 8.98 1.81 5.64
CA ARG A 80 8.93 2.07 4.22
C ARG A 80 10.24 1.68 3.51
N ASP A 81 10.10 0.86 2.48
CA ASP A 81 11.22 0.35 1.67
C ASP A 81 11.20 0.88 0.22
N GLY A 82 10.51 1.99 -0.05
CA GLY A 82 10.42 2.57 -1.38
C GLY A 82 9.45 3.74 -1.48
N HIS A 83 9.29 4.27 -2.71
CA HIS A 83 8.42 5.41 -2.99
C HIS A 83 6.92 5.07 -3.07
N THR A 84 6.59 3.79 -3.20
CA THR A 84 5.22 3.32 -3.40
C THR A 84 4.62 2.60 -2.20
N THR A 85 5.46 2.31 -1.20
CA THR A 85 5.07 1.54 -0.01
C THR A 85 5.26 2.38 1.24
N VAL A 86 4.25 2.40 2.10
CA VAL A 86 4.32 3.06 3.41
C VAL A 86 5.00 2.16 4.44
N GLY A 87 4.73 0.87 4.37
CA GLY A 87 5.31 -0.12 5.26
C GLY A 87 4.71 -1.50 5.02
N THR A 88 5.26 -2.48 5.73
CA THR A 88 4.77 -3.85 5.73
C THR A 88 4.56 -4.34 7.14
N GLY A 89 3.51 -5.13 7.34
CA GLY A 89 3.28 -5.88 8.57
C GLY A 89 3.22 -7.37 8.25
N THR A 90 3.89 -8.17 9.04
CA THR A 90 3.90 -9.62 8.89
C THR A 90 3.51 -10.27 10.20
N ILE A 91 2.66 -11.29 10.14
CA ILE A 91 2.36 -12.16 11.28
C ILE A 91 2.80 -13.56 10.91
N GLU A 92 3.79 -14.06 11.64
CA GLU A 92 4.29 -15.43 11.47
C GLU A 92 3.64 -16.36 12.49
N VAL A 93 3.23 -17.55 12.05
CA VAL A 93 2.71 -18.58 12.92
C VAL A 93 3.85 -19.46 13.39
N LEU A 94 4.02 -19.54 14.71
CA LEU A 94 5.02 -20.36 15.37
C LEU A 94 4.32 -21.50 16.13
N GLY A 95 4.79 -22.71 15.91
CA GLY A 95 4.25 -23.91 16.59
C GLY A 95 3.00 -24.49 15.93
N SER A 96 2.50 -25.60 16.49
CA SER A 96 1.30 -26.35 16.09
C SER A 96 1.12 -26.57 14.58
N ASP A 97 2.19 -27.01 13.90
CA ASP A 97 2.23 -27.28 12.46
C ASP A 97 2.04 -26.07 11.54
N GLY A 98 2.04 -24.87 12.07
CA GLY A 98 2.05 -23.63 11.29
C GLY A 98 3.29 -23.48 10.41
N ARG A 99 4.36 -24.21 10.71
CA ARG A 99 5.57 -24.34 9.89
C ARG A 99 6.20 -23.04 9.42
N GLY A 100 6.10 -21.98 10.23
CA GLY A 100 6.63 -20.68 9.86
C GLY A 100 5.86 -19.98 8.74
N ARG A 101 4.62 -20.37 8.49
CA ARG A 101 3.74 -19.66 7.56
C ARG A 101 3.43 -18.27 8.07
N GLY A 102 3.27 -17.33 7.16
CA GLY A 102 3.04 -15.96 7.50
C GLY A 102 2.03 -15.28 6.60
N ILE A 103 1.35 -14.28 7.14
CA ILE A 103 0.57 -13.31 6.39
C ILE A 103 1.36 -12.01 6.32
N THR A 104 1.46 -11.43 5.13
CA THR A 104 2.10 -10.13 4.92
C THR A 104 1.07 -9.13 4.43
N LEU A 105 1.01 -7.98 5.09
CA LEU A 105 0.22 -6.83 4.72
C LEU A 105 1.18 -5.77 4.15
N THR A 106 1.06 -5.47 2.88
CA THR A 106 1.85 -4.42 2.22
C THR A 106 0.99 -3.20 2.00
N VAL A 107 1.31 -2.11 2.68
CA VAL A 107 0.54 -0.86 2.62
C VAL A 107 1.17 0.05 1.58
N HIS A 108 0.42 0.32 0.52
CA HIS A 108 0.83 1.22 -0.56
C HIS A 108 0.45 2.66 -0.28
N THR A 109 1.22 3.59 -0.83
CA THR A 109 1.03 5.04 -0.60
C THR A 109 -0.34 5.57 -1.03
N HIS A 110 -1.01 4.88 -1.96
CA HIS A 110 -2.36 5.24 -2.41
C HIS A 110 -3.48 4.62 -1.57
N GLY A 111 -3.14 3.89 -0.51
CA GLY A 111 -4.10 3.35 0.44
C GLY A 111 -4.46 1.88 0.27
N ALA A 112 -4.07 1.23 -0.80
CA ALA A 112 -4.28 -0.19 -0.99
C ALA A 112 -3.40 -0.99 -0.03
N VAL A 113 -4.00 -1.98 0.63
CA VAL A 113 -3.27 -2.97 1.44
C VAL A 113 -3.34 -4.31 0.70
N GLU A 114 -2.20 -4.76 0.24
CA GLU A 114 -2.06 -6.05 -0.42
C GLU A 114 -1.81 -7.13 0.64
N VAL A 115 -2.64 -8.17 0.62
CA VAL A 115 -2.55 -9.31 1.55
C VAL A 115 -1.96 -10.49 0.81
N SER A 116 -0.87 -11.05 1.33
CA SER A 116 -0.24 -12.24 0.78
C SER A 116 0.09 -13.24 1.89
N TYR A 117 0.05 -14.51 1.55
CA TYR A 117 0.44 -15.58 2.44
C TYR A 117 1.78 -16.18 1.99
N GLU A 118 2.64 -16.46 2.96
CA GLU A 118 3.97 -17.02 2.71
C GLU A 118 4.11 -18.37 3.40
N THR A 119 4.79 -19.30 2.74
CA THR A 119 5.16 -20.60 3.32
C THR A 119 6.64 -20.88 3.13
N PRO A 120 7.33 -21.40 4.18
CA PRO A 120 8.70 -21.88 4.02
C PRO A 120 8.76 -23.13 3.12
N PRO A 121 9.95 -23.44 2.54
CA PRO A 121 11.21 -22.74 2.70
C PRO A 121 11.40 -21.58 1.72
N GLN A 122 10.51 -21.46 0.73
CA GLN A 122 10.73 -20.60 -0.42
C GLN A 122 10.25 -19.16 -0.23
N LYS A 123 9.56 -18.87 0.88
CA LYS A 123 8.82 -17.62 1.07
C LYS A 123 7.99 -17.22 -0.16
N ALA A 124 7.58 -18.26 -0.91
CA ALA A 124 6.77 -18.08 -2.11
C ALA A 124 5.41 -17.57 -1.70
N VAL A 125 5.01 -16.48 -2.32
CA VAL A 125 3.65 -15.96 -2.23
C VAL A 125 2.71 -17.05 -2.74
N LEU A 126 2.00 -17.70 -1.82
CA LEU A 126 1.02 -18.72 -2.17
C LEU A 126 -0.38 -18.12 -2.15
N LEU A 127 -0.95 -18.01 -3.31
CA LEU A 127 -2.34 -18.26 -3.61
C LEU A 127 -3.42 -17.23 -3.30
N ARG A 128 -3.27 -16.20 -2.46
CA ARG A 128 -4.32 -15.19 -2.31
C ARG A 128 -3.73 -13.80 -2.23
N ARG A 129 -3.67 -13.14 -3.36
CA ARG A 129 -3.54 -11.69 -3.38
C ARG A 129 -4.95 -11.12 -3.20
N LYS A 130 -5.26 -10.73 -1.98
CA LYS A 130 -6.40 -9.89 -1.67
C LYS A 130 -5.92 -8.47 -1.49
N GLU A 131 -6.81 -7.54 -1.70
CA GLU A 131 -6.52 -6.13 -1.55
C GLU A 131 -7.72 -5.46 -0.87
N PHE A 132 -7.45 -4.58 0.09
CA PHE A 132 -8.46 -3.72 0.68
C PHE A 132 -7.94 -2.29 0.84
N GLN A 133 -8.83 -1.34 1.06
CA GLN A 133 -8.45 0.05 1.28
C GLN A 133 -8.27 0.33 2.78
N ILE A 134 -7.10 0.86 3.14
CA ILE A 134 -6.79 1.14 4.55
C ILE A 134 -7.69 2.21 5.14
N THR A 135 -8.10 3.19 4.34
CA THR A 135 -8.93 4.30 4.80
C THR A 135 -10.30 3.87 5.31
N THR A 136 -10.80 2.74 4.80
CA THR A 136 -12.08 2.14 5.23
C THR A 136 -11.91 0.92 6.11
N ALA A 137 -10.66 0.51 6.38
CA ALA A 137 -10.37 -0.65 7.21
C ALA A 137 -10.75 -0.39 8.67
N THR A 138 -11.36 -1.39 9.29
CA THR A 138 -11.71 -1.42 10.70
C THR A 138 -11.05 -2.63 11.36
N ARG A 139 -11.17 -2.75 12.67
CA ARG A 139 -10.74 -3.95 13.39
C ARG A 139 -11.31 -5.23 12.76
N ALA A 140 -12.59 -5.21 12.39
CA ALA A 140 -13.24 -6.34 11.73
C ALA A 140 -12.57 -6.74 10.40
N THR A 141 -12.02 -5.79 9.66
CA THR A 141 -11.26 -6.06 8.44
C THR A 141 -10.02 -6.91 8.75
N TYR A 142 -9.24 -6.52 9.74
CA TYR A 142 -8.04 -7.25 10.14
C TYR A 142 -8.38 -8.60 10.78
N GLU A 143 -9.43 -8.66 11.59
CA GLU A 143 -9.91 -9.91 12.17
C GLU A 143 -10.26 -10.93 11.06
N ALA A 144 -10.99 -10.50 10.05
CA ALA A 144 -11.38 -11.36 8.93
C ALA A 144 -10.16 -11.85 8.13
N GLU A 145 -9.23 -10.97 7.82
CA GLU A 145 -8.03 -11.32 7.04
C GLU A 145 -7.10 -12.27 7.82
N ILE A 146 -6.90 -12.00 9.09
CA ILE A 146 -6.06 -12.86 9.93
C ILE A 146 -6.72 -14.21 10.18
N LEU A 147 -8.03 -14.25 10.39
CA LEU A 147 -8.76 -15.50 10.55
C LEU A 147 -8.69 -16.37 9.29
N ASP A 148 -8.92 -15.77 8.11
CA ASP A 148 -8.78 -16.47 6.82
C ASP A 148 -7.38 -17.07 6.66
N PHE A 149 -6.36 -16.31 7.05
CA PHE A 149 -5.00 -16.77 7.05
C PHE A 149 -4.79 -17.97 8.01
N LEU A 150 -5.29 -17.87 9.23
CA LEU A 150 -5.15 -18.94 10.23
C LEU A 150 -5.86 -20.23 9.78
N GLU A 151 -7.02 -20.12 9.15
CA GLU A 151 -7.71 -21.26 8.54
C GLU A 151 -6.88 -21.92 7.44
N PHE A 152 -6.13 -21.13 6.68
CA PHE A 152 -5.19 -21.63 5.69
C PHE A 152 -3.94 -22.26 6.34
N ALA A 153 -3.38 -21.63 7.37
CA ALA A 153 -2.09 -21.99 7.96
C ALA A 153 -2.17 -23.21 8.89
N LEU A 154 -3.29 -23.37 9.55
CA LEU A 154 -3.54 -24.41 10.55
C LEU A 154 -4.47 -25.49 10.00
#